data_4d641cdae1584de2cc716e45841944aa
#
_entry.id   4d641cdae1584de2cc716e45841944aa
#
_cell.length_a   1.000
_cell.length_b   1.000
_cell.length_c   1.000
_cell.angle_alpha   90.00
_cell.angle_beta   90.00
_cell.angle_gamma   90.00
#
_symmetry.space_group_name_H-M   'P 1'
#
loop_
_entity.id
_entity.type
_entity.pdbx_description
1 polymer ?
#
loop_
_entity_poly.entity_id
_entity_poly.type
_entity_poly.pdbx_seq_one_letter_code
_entity_poly.pdbx_strand_id
1 'polypeptide(L)'
;KAQEKYCGYRMRRRLIDPNFGRKPLITTGRNMIEELANSGCSGWAEADDPKDEGHLKVKGYLHYDRTKEIDQANKPKLFFHRQRVPKTIHSIRNYQYEEWIGKIAGERDPKEKPKDKETHGADCVRYLCMSNPRFSRIEEESHELAQAPY
;
A
#
# COMPACT_ATOMS: atom_id res chain seq x y z
N LYS A 1 -16.61 3.48 3.59
CA LYS A 1 -17.95 2.99 3.10
C LYS A 1 -18.36 3.62 1.75
N ALA A 2 -18.21 4.94 1.54
CA ALA A 2 -18.57 5.57 0.26
C ALA A 2 -17.72 5.06 -0.91
N GLN A 3 -16.40 4.93 -0.73
CA GLN A 3 -15.50 4.42 -1.77
C GLN A 3 -15.73 2.94 -2.11
N GLU A 4 -16.09 2.12 -1.13
CA GLU A 4 -16.43 0.71 -1.35
C GLU A 4 -17.67 0.56 -2.25
N LYS A 5 -18.64 1.46 -2.07
CA LYS A 5 -19.86 1.51 -2.90
C LYS A 5 -19.58 1.91 -4.34
N TYR A 6 -18.58 2.77 -4.57
CA TYR A 6 -18.21 3.24 -5.92
C TYR A 6 -17.41 2.23 -6.73
N CYS A 7 -16.65 1.36 -6.09
CA CYS A 7 -15.76 0.43 -6.80
C CYS A 7 -16.39 -0.92 -7.14
N GLY A 8 -17.56 -1.25 -6.57
CA GLY A 8 -18.21 -2.55 -6.76
C GLY A 8 -17.44 -3.74 -6.18
N TYR A 9 -16.33 -3.49 -5.49
CA TYR A 9 -15.49 -4.53 -4.92
C TYR A 9 -15.66 -4.62 -3.40
N ARG A 10 -15.69 -5.83 -2.88
CA ARG A 10 -15.68 -6.07 -1.43
C ARG A 10 -14.28 -5.85 -0.89
N MET A 11 -14.13 -4.89 0.03
CA MET A 11 -12.88 -4.66 0.72
C MET A 11 -12.53 -5.84 1.63
N ARG A 12 -11.41 -6.50 1.38
CA ARG A 12 -10.96 -7.66 2.18
C ARG A 12 -10.11 -7.27 3.38
N ARG A 13 -9.29 -6.24 3.23
CA ARG A 13 -8.35 -5.79 4.27
C ARG A 13 -8.17 -4.29 4.18
N ARG A 14 -8.09 -3.63 5.32
CA ARG A 14 -7.68 -2.24 5.48
C ARG A 14 -6.39 -2.21 6.27
N LEU A 15 -5.39 -1.51 5.76
CA LEU A 15 -4.10 -1.38 6.43
C LEU A 15 -3.91 0.07 6.85
N ILE A 16 -3.30 0.25 8.01
CA ILE A 16 -2.95 1.56 8.57
C ILE A 16 -1.47 1.53 8.97
N ASP A 17 -0.80 2.65 8.86
CA ASP A 17 0.56 2.82 9.38
C ASP A 17 0.58 2.45 10.87
N PRO A 18 1.48 1.54 11.31
CA PRO A 18 1.48 1.04 12.69
C PRO A 18 1.76 2.15 13.70
N ASN A 19 2.61 3.13 13.37
CA ASN A 19 2.89 4.24 14.27
C ASN A 19 1.68 5.15 14.45
N PHE A 20 0.91 5.38 13.38
CA PHE A 20 -0.32 6.16 13.43
C PHE A 20 -1.46 5.35 14.05
N GLY A 21 -1.58 4.06 13.71
CA GLY A 21 -2.63 3.19 14.20
C GLY A 21 -2.63 2.98 15.72
N ARG A 22 -1.43 2.88 16.31
CA ARG A 22 -1.23 2.66 17.75
C ARG A 22 -1.23 3.93 18.59
N LYS A 23 -0.99 5.09 17.98
CA LYS A 23 -0.82 6.34 18.71
C LYS A 23 -2.13 6.74 19.40
N PRO A 24 -2.13 6.91 20.74
CA PRO A 24 -3.30 7.37 21.44
C PRO A 24 -3.64 8.82 21.04
N LEU A 25 -4.90 9.08 20.80
CA LEU A 25 -5.40 10.44 20.58
C LEU A 25 -5.47 11.17 21.93
N ILE A 26 -4.97 12.40 21.96
CA ILE A 26 -4.93 13.23 23.17
C ILE A 26 -6.35 13.48 23.72
N THR A 27 -7.34 13.55 22.83
CA THR A 27 -8.73 13.88 23.18
C THR A 27 -9.49 12.72 23.82
N THR A 28 -9.23 11.47 23.40
CA THR A 28 -10.03 10.31 23.83
C THR A 28 -9.21 9.23 24.53
N GLY A 29 -7.87 9.31 24.47
CA GLY A 29 -6.96 8.29 24.99
C GLY A 29 -6.98 6.96 24.20
N ARG A 30 -7.84 6.85 23.18
CA ARG A 30 -7.96 5.67 22.32
C ARG A 30 -7.01 5.76 21.14
N ASN A 31 -6.59 4.64 20.61
CA ASN A 31 -5.81 4.60 19.39
C ASN A 31 -6.69 4.84 18.15
N MET A 32 -6.06 5.14 17.01
CA MET A 32 -6.78 5.47 15.78
C MET A 32 -7.62 4.29 15.25
N ILE A 33 -7.17 3.05 15.44
CA ILE A 33 -7.93 1.86 15.00
C ILE A 33 -9.24 1.74 15.78
N GLU A 34 -9.19 1.97 17.10
CA GLU A 34 -10.38 1.98 17.96
C GLU A 34 -11.34 3.11 17.59
N GLU A 35 -10.85 4.32 17.32
CA GLU A 35 -11.68 5.45 16.90
C GLU A 35 -12.38 5.19 15.57
N LEU A 36 -11.65 4.62 14.61
CA LEU A 36 -12.22 4.22 13.31
C LEU A 36 -13.32 3.15 13.50
N ALA A 37 -13.10 2.19 14.39
CA ALA A 37 -14.08 1.16 14.69
C ALA A 37 -15.34 1.76 15.33
N ASN A 38 -15.18 2.66 16.32
CA ASN A 38 -16.28 3.37 16.98
C ASN A 38 -17.09 4.25 16.01
N SER A 39 -16.41 4.83 15.01
CA SER A 39 -17.05 5.57 13.92
C SER A 39 -17.74 4.68 12.87
N GLY A 40 -17.82 3.36 13.13
CA GLY A 40 -18.44 2.39 12.23
C GLY A 40 -17.58 2.03 11.01
N CYS A 41 -16.28 2.35 11.03
CA CYS A 41 -15.30 1.96 10.02
C CYS A 41 -14.32 0.93 10.60
N SER A 42 -14.78 -0.28 10.82
CA SER A 42 -14.00 -1.39 11.41
C SER A 42 -13.16 -2.15 10.39
N GLY A 43 -12.39 -3.13 10.86
CA GLY A 43 -11.59 -4.03 10.03
C GLY A 43 -10.23 -3.46 9.60
N TRP A 44 -9.72 -2.47 10.32
CA TRP A 44 -8.36 -1.97 10.18
C TRP A 44 -7.37 -2.88 10.90
N ALA A 45 -6.25 -3.14 10.26
CA ALA A 45 -5.11 -3.85 10.83
C ALA A 45 -3.86 -3.02 10.61
N GLU A 46 -2.90 -3.16 11.51
CA GLU A 46 -1.59 -2.58 11.34
C GLU A 46 -0.89 -3.16 10.12
N ALA A 47 -0.24 -2.31 9.37
CA ALA A 47 0.63 -2.75 8.29
C ALA A 47 1.92 -3.35 8.87
N ASP A 48 2.50 -4.28 8.14
CA ASP A 48 3.83 -4.79 8.41
C ASP A 48 4.87 -3.78 7.88
N ASP A 49 5.80 -3.32 8.75
CA ASP A 49 6.63 -2.13 8.52
C ASP A 49 8.15 -2.37 8.40
N PRO A 50 8.73 -3.57 8.27
CA PRO A 50 10.18 -3.69 8.04
C PRO A 50 10.55 -3.03 6.70
N LYS A 51 11.36 -1.97 6.80
CA LYS A 51 11.67 -1.09 5.65
C LYS A 51 12.44 -1.83 4.56
N ASP A 52 13.50 -2.53 4.92
CA ASP A 52 14.39 -3.18 3.95
C ASP A 52 13.68 -4.32 3.22
N GLU A 53 13.00 -5.20 3.94
CA GLU A 53 12.19 -6.26 3.36
C GLU A 53 11.08 -5.70 2.47
N GLY A 54 10.41 -4.64 2.94
CA GLY A 54 9.38 -3.96 2.19
C GLY A 54 9.89 -3.36 0.88
N HIS A 55 11.06 -2.75 0.87
CA HIS A 55 11.69 -2.24 -0.35
C HIS A 55 12.03 -3.37 -1.33
N LEU A 56 12.56 -4.48 -0.84
CA LEU A 56 12.84 -5.65 -1.68
C LEU A 56 11.55 -6.21 -2.29
N LYS A 57 10.47 -6.29 -1.52
CA LYS A 57 9.16 -6.71 -2.04
C LYS A 57 8.62 -5.77 -3.10
N VAL A 58 8.67 -4.45 -2.88
CA VAL A 58 8.25 -3.47 -3.90
C VAL A 58 9.07 -3.65 -5.18
N LYS A 59 10.39 -3.79 -5.08
CA LYS A 59 11.25 -4.07 -6.24
C LYS A 59 10.82 -5.35 -6.95
N GLY A 60 10.53 -6.43 -6.23
CA GLY A 60 10.05 -7.69 -6.79
C GLY A 60 8.70 -7.57 -7.50
N TYR A 61 7.77 -6.76 -6.98
CA TYR A 61 6.48 -6.50 -7.64
C TYR A 61 6.59 -5.64 -8.91
N LEU A 62 7.59 -4.75 -8.96
CA LEU A 62 7.83 -3.87 -10.11
C LEU A 62 8.81 -4.46 -11.13
N HIS A 63 9.46 -5.58 -10.79
CA HIS A 63 10.48 -6.18 -11.63
C HIS A 63 9.90 -6.78 -12.90
N TYR A 64 10.54 -6.50 -14.04
CA TYR A 64 10.38 -7.19 -15.31
C TYR A 64 11.64 -6.99 -16.15
N ASP A 65 11.88 -7.88 -17.09
CA ASP A 65 13.01 -7.80 -18.01
C ASP A 65 12.69 -6.82 -19.14
N ARG A 66 13.37 -5.68 -19.15
CA ARG A 66 13.15 -4.61 -20.14
C ARG A 66 13.66 -4.96 -21.54
N THR A 67 14.47 -5.99 -21.68
CA THR A 67 15.01 -6.44 -22.96
C THR A 67 14.04 -7.36 -23.72
N LYS A 68 13.01 -7.85 -23.05
CA LYS A 68 11.99 -8.74 -23.58
C LYS A 68 10.65 -8.02 -23.73
N GLU A 69 9.82 -8.53 -24.59
CA GLU A 69 8.43 -8.08 -24.70
C GLU A 69 7.66 -8.32 -23.39
N ILE A 70 6.71 -7.44 -23.12
CA ILE A 70 5.83 -7.57 -21.95
C ILE A 70 4.73 -8.56 -22.29
N ASP A 71 4.78 -9.73 -21.66
CA ASP A 71 3.80 -10.81 -21.80
C ASP A 71 3.34 -11.35 -20.43
N GLN A 72 2.67 -12.50 -20.39
CA GLN A 72 2.21 -13.14 -19.16
C GLN A 72 3.36 -13.53 -18.20
N ALA A 73 4.50 -13.93 -18.76
CA ALA A 73 5.67 -14.37 -18.00
C ALA A 73 6.59 -13.19 -17.62
N ASN A 74 6.65 -12.16 -18.45
CA ASN A 74 7.52 -11.00 -18.29
C ASN A 74 6.71 -9.71 -18.11
N LYS A 75 6.01 -9.56 -17.02
CA LYS A 75 5.31 -8.32 -16.67
C LYS A 75 5.44 -7.99 -15.19
N PRO A 76 5.47 -6.72 -14.81
CA PRO A 76 5.40 -6.36 -13.40
C PRO A 76 4.08 -6.86 -12.79
N LYS A 77 4.12 -7.21 -11.51
CA LYS A 77 2.93 -7.64 -10.75
C LYS A 77 2.10 -6.45 -10.24
N LEU A 78 2.67 -5.25 -10.26
CA LEU A 78 2.05 -4.03 -9.79
C LEU A 78 2.09 -2.95 -10.87
N PHE A 79 0.93 -2.36 -11.14
CA PHE A 79 0.74 -1.26 -12.08
C PHE A 79 0.09 -0.08 -11.39
N PHE A 80 0.44 1.13 -11.83
CA PHE A 80 -0.13 2.37 -11.31
C PHE A 80 -0.98 3.05 -12.38
N HIS A 81 -2.23 3.33 -12.07
CA HIS A 81 -3.08 4.11 -12.96
C HIS A 81 -2.66 5.58 -12.93
N ARG A 82 -2.03 6.05 -14.01
CA ARG A 82 -1.36 7.36 -14.08
C ARG A 82 -2.25 8.53 -13.66
N GLN A 83 -3.51 8.53 -14.08
CA GLN A 83 -4.44 9.62 -13.79
C GLN A 83 -5.10 9.52 -12.40
N ARG A 84 -5.18 8.31 -11.82
CA ARG A 84 -5.89 8.11 -10.56
C ARG A 84 -5.00 8.20 -9.32
N VAL A 85 -3.72 7.92 -9.47
CA VAL A 85 -2.76 7.92 -8.35
C VAL A 85 -1.51 8.76 -8.62
N PRO A 86 -1.65 10.00 -9.12
CA PRO A 86 -0.49 10.82 -9.51
C PRO A 86 0.42 11.16 -8.33
N LYS A 87 -0.14 11.39 -7.14
CA LYS A 87 0.62 11.68 -5.91
C LYS A 87 1.46 10.48 -5.46
N THR A 88 0.92 9.25 -5.55
CA THR A 88 1.67 8.03 -5.24
C THR A 88 2.83 7.83 -6.20
N ILE A 89 2.59 8.03 -7.50
CA ILE A 89 3.64 7.95 -8.52
C ILE A 89 4.73 8.99 -8.25
N HIS A 90 4.34 10.22 -7.91
CA HIS A 90 5.28 11.29 -7.55
C HIS A 90 6.12 10.90 -6.33
N SER A 91 5.49 10.42 -5.27
CA SER A 91 6.16 9.96 -4.05
C SER A 91 7.19 8.86 -4.34
N ILE A 92 6.83 7.85 -5.15
CA ILE A 92 7.75 6.76 -5.49
C ILE A 92 8.94 7.27 -6.34
N ARG A 93 8.70 8.16 -7.31
CA ARG A 93 9.75 8.72 -8.15
C ARG A 93 10.75 9.58 -7.39
N ASN A 94 10.28 10.27 -6.36
CA ASN A 94 11.09 11.16 -5.53
C ASN A 94 11.55 10.50 -4.22
N TYR A 95 11.32 9.19 -4.07
CA TYR A 95 11.79 8.43 -2.91
C TYR A 95 13.31 8.34 -2.94
N GLN A 96 13.97 9.06 -2.03
CA GLN A 96 15.41 9.19 -1.95
C GLN A 96 15.89 8.95 -0.52
N TYR A 97 17.11 8.45 -0.39
CA TYR A 97 17.78 8.40 0.90
C TYR A 97 18.32 9.78 1.32
N GLU A 98 18.44 9.98 2.61
CA GLU A 98 19.08 11.17 3.15
C GLU A 98 20.54 11.23 2.70
N GLU A 99 21.00 12.41 2.32
CA GLU A 99 22.41 12.67 2.02
C GLU A 99 23.11 13.26 3.25
N TRP A 100 24.41 12.97 3.39
CA TRP A 100 25.26 13.64 4.37
C TRP A 100 25.45 15.08 3.98
N ILE A 101 25.33 16.01 4.95
CA ILE A 101 25.55 17.44 4.73
C ILE A 101 26.93 17.82 5.26
N GLY A 102 27.70 18.63 4.48
CA GLY A 102 28.98 19.17 4.88
C GLY A 102 30.20 18.38 4.41
N LYS A 103 31.36 18.60 5.03
CA LYS A 103 32.66 18.02 4.62
C LYS A 103 32.71 16.47 4.64
N ILE A 104 31.77 15.86 5.32
CA ILE A 104 31.68 14.39 5.50
C ILE A 104 30.94 13.74 4.31
N ALA A 105 30.26 14.52 3.47
CA ALA A 105 29.41 14.00 2.38
C ALA A 105 30.18 13.22 1.31
N GLY A 106 31.48 13.48 1.13
CA GLY A 106 32.31 12.79 0.14
C GLY A 106 33.05 11.54 0.66
N GLU A 107 33.02 11.28 1.97
CA GLU A 107 33.83 10.23 2.61
C GLU A 107 33.00 9.05 3.15
N ARG A 108 31.67 9.15 3.11
CA ARG A 108 30.77 8.12 3.66
C ARG A 108 29.74 7.68 2.65
N ASP A 109 29.34 6.42 2.73
CA ASP A 109 28.22 5.88 2.00
C ASP A 109 26.93 6.66 2.29
N PRO A 110 25.98 6.74 1.35
CA PRO A 110 24.69 7.37 1.56
C PRO A 110 24.04 6.88 2.85
N LYS A 111 23.35 7.75 3.56
CA LYS A 111 22.58 7.33 4.73
C LYS A 111 21.53 6.31 4.29
N GLU A 112 21.42 5.22 5.01
CA GLU A 112 20.39 4.18 4.78
C GLU A 112 18.98 4.64 5.17
N LYS A 113 18.84 5.85 5.73
CA LYS A 113 17.57 6.42 6.15
C LYS A 113 16.92 7.21 4.99
N PRO A 114 15.68 6.88 4.56
CA PRO A 114 14.95 7.65 3.58
C PRO A 114 14.67 9.08 4.09
N LYS A 115 14.62 10.05 3.18
CA LYS A 115 14.14 11.40 3.49
C LYS A 115 12.68 11.32 3.90
N ASP A 116 12.30 11.90 5.03
CA ASP A 116 10.94 11.87 5.56
C ASP A 116 9.93 12.72 4.74
N LYS A 117 10.41 13.42 3.72
CA LYS A 117 9.58 14.32 2.92
C LYS A 117 8.89 13.54 1.79
N GLU A 118 7.56 13.61 1.77
CA GLU A 118 6.71 13.04 0.69
C GLU A 118 6.78 11.50 0.52
N THR A 119 7.14 10.76 1.58
CA THR A 119 7.26 9.30 1.53
C THR A 119 5.94 8.54 1.64
N HIS A 120 4.86 9.19 2.10
CA HIS A 120 3.58 8.51 2.41
C HIS A 120 3.03 7.63 1.28
N GLY A 121 3.14 8.08 0.02
CA GLY A 121 2.69 7.28 -1.12
C GLY A 121 3.54 6.03 -1.33
N ALA A 122 4.86 6.12 -1.14
CA ALA A 122 5.78 5.00 -1.21
C ALA A 122 5.54 4.01 -0.06
N ASP A 123 5.32 4.51 1.16
CA ASP A 123 5.00 3.69 2.32
C ASP A 123 3.68 2.92 2.13
N CYS A 124 2.63 3.57 1.61
CA CYS A 124 1.39 2.88 1.28
C CYS A 124 1.59 1.71 0.29
N VAL A 125 2.44 1.91 -0.73
CA VAL A 125 2.76 0.85 -1.68
C VAL A 125 3.57 -0.26 -1.02
N ARG A 126 4.50 0.09 -0.13
CA ARG A 126 5.28 -0.86 0.65
C ARG A 126 4.38 -1.73 1.52
N TYR A 127 3.47 -1.14 2.28
CA TYR A 127 2.48 -1.86 3.10
C TYR A 127 1.60 -2.79 2.25
N LEU A 128 1.15 -2.31 1.09
CA LEU A 128 0.40 -3.14 0.15
C LEU A 128 1.22 -4.36 -0.28
N CYS A 129 2.45 -4.18 -0.73
CA CYS A 129 3.32 -5.28 -1.17
C CYS A 129 3.65 -6.25 -0.02
N MET A 130 3.87 -5.74 1.20
CA MET A 130 4.09 -6.58 2.39
C MET A 130 2.88 -7.46 2.70
N SER A 131 1.67 -7.00 2.42
CA SER A 131 0.45 -7.80 2.63
C SER A 131 0.27 -8.96 1.64
N ASN A 132 1.19 -9.13 0.68
CA ASN A 132 1.14 -10.14 -0.38
C ASN A 132 -0.23 -10.19 -1.08
N PRO A 133 -0.69 -9.09 -1.69
CA PRO A 133 -2.01 -9.04 -2.32
C PRO A 133 -2.10 -10.05 -3.46
N ARG A 134 -3.20 -10.78 -3.50
CA ARG A 134 -3.51 -11.71 -4.59
C ARG A 134 -4.76 -11.22 -5.30
N PHE A 135 -4.69 -11.17 -6.61
CA PHE A 135 -5.89 -10.96 -7.41
C PHE A 135 -6.73 -12.24 -7.37
N SER A 136 -7.98 -12.12 -6.91
CA SER A 136 -8.98 -13.17 -7.06
C SER A 136 -10.14 -12.61 -7.87
N ARG A 137 -10.50 -13.26 -8.95
CA ARG A 137 -11.78 -13.01 -9.61
C ARG A 137 -12.87 -13.30 -8.58
N ILE A 138 -13.80 -12.39 -8.41
CA ILE A 138 -15.06 -12.70 -7.76
C ILE A 138 -15.80 -13.53 -8.82
N GLU A 139 -15.93 -14.82 -8.63
CA GLU A 139 -16.95 -15.60 -9.33
C GLU A 139 -18.26 -15.02 -8.82
N GLU A 140 -19.02 -14.38 -9.71
CA GLU A 140 -20.41 -14.06 -9.43
C GLU A 140 -21.07 -15.42 -9.15
N GLU A 141 -21.36 -15.69 -7.87
CA GLU A 141 -22.33 -16.73 -7.54
C GLU A 141 -23.59 -16.34 -8.29
N SER A 142 -23.84 -17.05 -9.39
CA SER A 142 -25.11 -17.02 -10.07
C SER A 142 -26.15 -17.43 -9.02
N HIS A 143 -26.83 -16.44 -8.44
CA HIS A 143 -28.09 -16.66 -7.77
C HIS A 143 -29.08 -17.14 -8.86
N GLU A 144 -29.05 -18.41 -9.15
CA GLU A 144 -30.21 -19.10 -9.67
C GLU A 144 -31.32 -18.89 -8.64
N LEU A 145 -32.15 -17.89 -8.94
CA LEU A 145 -33.44 -17.77 -8.28
C LEU A 145 -34.17 -19.09 -8.51
N ALA A 146 -34.14 -19.94 -7.48
CA ALA A 146 -35.01 -21.08 -7.42
C ALA A 146 -36.43 -20.57 -7.57
N GLN A 147 -36.95 -20.70 -8.80
CA GLN A 147 -38.37 -20.52 -9.06
C GLN A 147 -39.08 -21.65 -8.31
N ALA A 148 -39.72 -21.31 -7.22
CA ALA A 148 -40.63 -22.21 -6.54
C ALA A 148 -41.77 -22.53 -7.49
N PRO A 149 -42.10 -23.79 -7.76
CA PRO A 149 -43.29 -24.14 -8.47
C PRO A 149 -44.51 -23.87 -7.59
N TYR A 150 -45.52 -23.26 -8.17
CA TYR A 150 -46.84 -23.12 -7.60
C TYR A 150 -47.51 -24.48 -7.48
#